data_7293e4c3c5374c8c9b5410eb48f1730e
#
_entry.id   7293e4c3c5374c8c9b5410eb48f1730e
#
_cell.length_a   1.000
_cell.length_b   1.000
_cell.length_c   1.000
_cell.angle_alpha   90.00
_cell.angle_beta   90.00
_cell.angle_gamma   90.00
#
_symmetry.space_group_name_H-M   'P 1'
#
loop_
_entity.id
_entity.type
_entity.pdbx_description
1 polymer ?
#
loop_
_entity_poly.entity_id
_entity_poly.type
_entity_poly.pdbx_seq_one_letter_code
_entity_poly.pdbx_strand_id
1 'polypeptide(L)'
;ANTRASEATVANEIRLIHKEATLYCIPSQHGLYTLPIDKDFNRNHCSGLHPGEIARMLRITSDGWSYVHVGHSVGWVRTETLTPPVSQKEAQNYMNHSPRAVVVSDRLAINDTITLRWGTHVPLLSVDAQAGFRILAPTADGMKPFDVPPTDSLRQGPLPLTRRNVFTLALAMQDAPYGWGGRQGGRDCSRFLLDLLGAF
;
A
#
# COMPACT_ATOMS: atom_id res chain seq x y z
N ALA A 1 -4.40 27.85 5.34
CA ALA A 1 -5.14 26.67 5.74
C ALA A 1 -4.73 26.34 7.19
N ASN A 2 -5.66 26.36 8.11
CA ASN A 2 -5.39 25.97 9.49
C ASN A 2 -5.22 24.46 9.51
N THR A 3 -3.98 23.99 9.57
CA THR A 3 -3.71 22.57 9.67
C THR A 3 -3.77 22.20 11.15
N ARG A 4 -4.66 21.30 11.54
CA ARG A 4 -4.77 20.80 12.92
C ARG A 4 -3.59 19.91 13.35
N ALA A 5 -2.47 19.94 12.62
CA ALA A 5 -1.27 19.20 12.95
C ALA A 5 -0.73 19.54 14.35
N SER A 6 -0.93 20.77 14.80
CA SER A 6 -0.53 21.23 16.15
C SER A 6 -1.42 20.66 17.28
N GLU A 7 -2.63 20.19 16.95
CA GLU A 7 -3.57 19.58 17.92
C GLU A 7 -3.39 18.06 18.04
N ALA A 8 -2.44 17.49 17.28
CA ALA A 8 -2.24 16.05 17.23
C ALA A 8 -1.59 15.52 18.51
N THR A 9 -2.19 14.48 19.08
CA THR A 9 -1.63 13.75 20.22
C THR A 9 -0.61 12.71 19.78
N VAL A 10 0.36 12.42 20.64
CA VAL A 10 1.37 11.38 20.38
C VAL A 10 0.69 10.01 20.41
N ALA A 11 0.99 9.21 19.42
CA ALA A 11 0.63 7.79 19.35
C ALA A 11 1.88 6.96 19.10
N ASN A 12 1.86 5.70 19.50
CA ASN A 12 2.96 4.78 19.22
C ASN A 12 2.36 3.38 18.96
N GLU A 13 1.67 3.27 17.85
CA GLU A 13 0.97 2.06 17.46
C GLU A 13 1.49 1.56 16.11
N ILE A 14 1.44 0.26 15.91
CA ILE A 14 1.68 -0.37 14.62
C ILE A 14 0.34 -0.78 14.04
N ARG A 15 0.11 -0.42 12.80
CA ARG A 15 -1.09 -0.76 12.03
C ARG A 15 -0.69 -1.14 10.61
N LEU A 16 -1.62 -1.70 9.84
CA LEU A 16 -1.43 -1.96 8.42
C LEU A 16 -2.38 -1.07 7.61
N ILE A 17 -1.98 -0.74 6.40
CA ILE A 17 -2.88 -0.17 5.40
C ILE A 17 -3.81 -1.30 4.93
N HIS A 18 -5.13 -1.15 5.05
CA HIS A 18 -6.07 -2.18 4.61
C HIS A 18 -6.78 -1.88 3.30
N LYS A 19 -6.76 -0.65 2.84
CA LYS A 19 -7.26 -0.21 1.52
C LYS A 19 -6.32 0.81 0.91
N GLU A 20 -6.31 0.94 -0.42
CA GLU A 20 -5.50 1.98 -1.08
C GLU A 20 -5.74 3.34 -0.43
N ALA A 21 -4.66 4.06 -0.16
CA ALA A 21 -4.71 5.35 0.51
C ALA A 21 -3.71 6.33 -0.08
N THR A 22 -3.99 7.61 0.08
CA THR A 22 -3.03 8.68 -0.19
C THR A 22 -2.31 9.06 1.09
N LEU A 23 -0.99 9.12 1.03
CA LEU A 23 -0.15 9.74 2.05
C LEU A 23 -0.09 11.24 1.76
N TYR A 24 -0.67 12.05 2.64
CA TYR A 24 -0.72 13.50 2.50
C TYR A 24 0.45 14.16 3.23
N CYS A 25 0.96 15.26 2.67
CA CYS A 25 2.02 16.05 3.30
C CYS A 25 1.49 16.87 4.49
N ILE A 26 0.23 17.30 4.43
CA ILE A 26 -0.47 17.95 5.54
C ILE A 26 -1.84 17.27 5.76
N PRO A 27 -2.41 17.30 7.00
CA PRO A 27 -3.68 16.67 7.32
C PRO A 27 -4.88 17.46 6.74
N SER A 28 -5.02 17.41 5.42
CA SER A 28 -6.07 18.09 4.68
C SER A 28 -6.33 17.36 3.36
N GLN A 29 -7.59 17.26 2.97
CA GLN A 29 -7.97 16.81 1.62
C GLN A 29 -7.91 17.92 0.57
N HIS A 30 -7.70 19.17 0.98
CA HIS A 30 -7.54 20.27 0.04
C HIS A 30 -6.24 20.14 -0.74
N GLY A 31 -6.33 20.32 -2.05
CA GLY A 31 -5.18 20.31 -2.92
C GLY A 31 -4.28 21.53 -2.70
N LEU A 32 -2.98 21.31 -2.81
CA LEU A 32 -1.96 22.36 -2.84
C LEU A 32 -1.36 22.43 -4.25
N TYR A 33 -1.42 23.60 -4.86
CA TYR A 33 -0.99 23.80 -6.25
C TYR A 33 -0.07 25.01 -6.35
N THR A 34 0.84 25.00 -7.32
CA THR A 34 1.60 26.18 -7.76
C THR A 34 0.87 26.86 -8.90
N LEU A 35 1.18 28.13 -9.13
CA LEU A 35 0.66 28.86 -10.29
C LEU A 35 1.59 28.69 -11.51
N PRO A 36 1.06 28.50 -12.73
CA PRO A 36 -0.36 28.27 -13.03
C PRO A 36 -0.87 26.97 -12.44
N ILE A 37 -2.16 26.91 -12.08
CA ILE A 37 -2.73 25.74 -11.42
C ILE A 37 -2.76 24.55 -12.39
N ASP A 38 -2.01 23.50 -12.05
CA ASP A 38 -2.11 22.19 -12.67
C ASP A 38 -2.70 21.20 -11.66
N LYS A 39 -3.94 20.75 -11.93
CA LYS A 39 -4.68 19.85 -11.05
C LYS A 39 -4.13 18.43 -11.02
N ASP A 40 -3.26 18.06 -11.96
CA ASP A 40 -2.63 16.76 -11.98
C ASP A 40 -1.46 16.65 -10.99
N PHE A 41 -0.93 17.80 -10.55
CA PHE A 41 0.17 17.88 -9.60
C PHE A 41 -0.27 18.48 -8.26
N ASN A 42 -1.10 17.73 -7.52
CA ASN A 42 -1.46 18.11 -6.16
C ASN A 42 -0.28 17.88 -5.19
N ARG A 43 0.39 18.93 -4.77
CA ARG A 43 1.57 18.88 -3.89
C ARG A 43 1.26 18.43 -2.47
N ASN A 44 -0.02 18.29 -2.11
CA ASN A 44 -0.40 17.66 -0.85
C ASN A 44 -0.40 16.13 -0.94
N HIS A 45 -0.29 15.53 -2.11
CA HIS A 45 -0.12 14.09 -2.27
C HIS A 45 1.38 13.74 -2.24
N CYS A 46 1.83 13.19 -1.12
CA CYS A 46 3.25 12.81 -0.93
C CYS A 46 3.55 11.42 -1.50
N SER A 47 2.61 10.47 -1.42
CA SER A 47 2.74 9.11 -1.95
C SER A 47 1.40 8.40 -2.01
N GLY A 48 1.31 7.34 -2.82
CA GLY A 48 0.27 6.32 -2.70
C GLY A 48 0.69 5.24 -1.70
N LEU A 49 -0.26 4.64 -1.00
CA LEU A 49 -0.05 3.51 -0.10
C LEU A 49 -0.91 2.33 -0.53
N HIS A 50 -0.36 1.13 -0.39
CA HIS A 50 -1.01 -0.11 -0.79
C HIS A 50 -1.43 -0.96 0.42
N PRO A 51 -2.51 -1.74 0.31
CA PRO A 51 -2.87 -2.72 1.32
C PRO A 51 -1.71 -3.65 1.62
N GLY A 52 -1.46 -3.91 2.90
CA GLY A 52 -0.35 -4.73 3.38
C GLY A 52 0.89 -3.94 3.79
N GLU A 53 1.00 -2.66 3.45
CA GLU A 53 2.09 -1.82 3.98
C GLU A 53 1.91 -1.58 5.47
N ILE A 54 3.01 -1.68 6.23
CA ILE A 54 3.01 -1.40 7.67
C ILE A 54 3.18 0.09 7.90
N ALA A 55 2.33 0.62 8.77
CA ALA A 55 2.34 2.00 9.22
C ALA A 55 2.59 2.08 10.72
N ARG A 56 3.68 2.72 11.13
CA ARG A 56 3.87 3.12 12.52
C ARG A 56 3.20 4.46 12.72
N MET A 57 2.14 4.48 13.53
CA MET A 57 1.41 5.69 13.86
C MET A 57 2.19 6.48 14.90
N LEU A 58 2.50 7.74 14.59
CA LEU A 58 3.28 8.63 15.43
C LEU A 58 2.40 9.66 16.14
N ARG A 59 1.36 10.12 15.47
CA ARG A 59 0.40 11.11 16.00
C ARG A 59 -0.99 10.85 15.43
N ILE A 60 -2.01 11.30 16.17
CA ILE A 60 -3.41 11.25 15.73
C ILE A 60 -4.10 12.57 16.06
N THR A 61 -4.99 13.02 15.17
CA THR A 61 -5.86 14.18 15.38
C THR A 61 -7.28 13.73 15.70
N SER A 62 -8.04 14.58 16.37
CA SER A 62 -9.45 14.31 16.75
C SER A 62 -10.39 14.19 15.53
N ASP A 63 -10.01 14.76 14.38
CA ASP A 63 -10.79 14.73 13.13
C ASP A 63 -10.40 13.58 12.19
N GLY A 64 -9.69 12.58 12.69
CA GLY A 64 -9.44 11.30 12.02
C GLY A 64 -8.27 11.30 11.04
N TRP A 65 -7.22 12.08 11.32
CA TRP A 65 -5.95 11.98 10.64
C TRP A 65 -4.91 11.29 11.52
N SER A 66 -4.09 10.45 10.92
CA SER A 66 -2.94 9.79 11.55
C SER A 66 -1.67 10.19 10.83
N TYR A 67 -0.67 10.68 11.58
CA TYR A 67 0.69 10.88 11.07
C TYR A 67 1.44 9.58 11.21
N VAL A 68 1.87 9.03 10.10
CA VAL A 68 2.45 7.69 10.03
C VAL A 68 3.82 7.71 9.38
N HIS A 69 4.68 6.78 9.81
CA HIS A 69 5.87 6.36 9.10
C HIS A 69 5.56 5.03 8.40
N VAL A 70 5.70 5.01 7.10
CA VAL A 70 5.69 3.81 6.26
C VAL A 70 7.09 3.54 5.76
N GLY A 71 7.40 2.35 5.25
CA GLY A 71 8.75 1.93 4.94
C GLY A 71 9.60 2.91 4.11
N HIS A 72 8.97 3.70 3.25
CA HIS A 72 9.66 4.61 2.32
C HIS A 72 9.38 6.10 2.57
N SER A 73 8.45 6.47 3.47
CA SER A 73 8.03 7.87 3.64
C SER A 73 7.34 8.12 4.98
N VAL A 74 7.09 9.39 5.28
CA VAL A 74 6.26 9.86 6.40
C VAL A 74 5.21 10.83 5.90
N GLY A 75 4.05 10.84 6.55
CA GLY A 75 2.97 11.76 6.19
C GLY A 75 1.68 11.44 6.90
N TRP A 76 0.60 12.07 6.46
CA TRP A 76 -0.72 11.95 7.03
C TRP A 76 -1.61 11.05 6.20
N VAL A 77 -2.34 10.16 6.86
CA VAL A 77 -3.39 9.33 6.23
C VAL A 77 -4.71 9.50 6.98
N ARG A 78 -5.82 9.16 6.32
CA ARG A 78 -7.08 9.01 7.03
C ARG A 78 -7.00 7.77 7.92
N THR A 79 -7.30 7.93 9.21
CA THR A 79 -7.23 6.84 10.20
C THR A 79 -8.07 5.64 9.79
N GLU A 80 -9.18 5.87 9.09
CA GLU A 80 -10.06 4.84 8.55
C GLU A 80 -9.43 3.94 7.47
N THR A 81 -8.23 4.27 6.99
CA THR A 81 -7.49 3.43 6.03
C THR A 81 -6.57 2.41 6.71
N LEU A 82 -6.45 2.52 8.02
CA LEU A 82 -5.60 1.70 8.86
C LEU A 82 -6.41 0.59 9.55
N THR A 83 -5.80 -0.56 9.71
CA THR A 83 -6.33 -1.63 10.58
C THR A 83 -6.43 -1.17 12.03
N PRO A 84 -7.11 -1.90 12.93
CA PRO A 84 -6.88 -1.79 14.36
C PRO A 84 -5.38 -1.96 14.69
N PRO A 85 -4.91 -1.47 15.85
CA PRO A 85 -3.54 -1.66 16.29
C PRO A 85 -3.17 -3.15 16.33
N VAL A 86 -1.96 -3.46 15.91
CA VAL A 86 -1.36 -4.79 16.05
C VAL A 86 -0.15 -4.73 16.97
N SER A 87 0.14 -5.82 17.66
CA SER A 87 1.35 -5.91 18.47
C SER A 87 2.59 -5.93 17.58
N GLN A 88 3.73 -5.57 18.16
CA GLN A 88 5.02 -5.67 17.47
C GLN A 88 5.30 -7.10 16.97
N LYS A 89 4.91 -8.11 17.75
CA LYS A 89 5.06 -9.51 17.38
C LYS A 89 4.21 -9.88 16.16
N GLU A 90 2.95 -9.42 16.11
CA GLU A 90 2.06 -9.67 14.97
C GLU A 90 2.58 -8.99 13.70
N ALA A 91 3.04 -7.74 13.82
CA ALA A 91 3.66 -7.02 12.70
C ALA A 91 4.92 -7.73 12.19
N GLN A 92 5.79 -8.18 13.10
CA GLN A 92 6.99 -8.95 12.74
C GLN A 92 6.63 -10.30 12.09
N ASN A 93 5.63 -11.01 12.64
CA ASN A 93 5.15 -12.24 12.06
C ASN A 93 4.60 -12.02 10.64
N TYR A 94 3.85 -10.94 10.43
CA TYR A 94 3.33 -10.58 9.10
C TYR A 94 4.47 -10.28 8.12
N MET A 95 5.46 -9.47 8.53
CA MET A 95 6.60 -9.10 7.68
C MET A 95 7.51 -10.29 7.35
N ASN A 96 7.80 -11.11 8.35
CA ASN A 96 8.79 -12.20 8.27
C ASN A 96 8.16 -13.54 7.92
N HIS A 97 6.86 -13.59 7.65
CA HIS A 97 6.19 -14.82 7.27
C HIS A 97 6.82 -15.42 6.03
N SER A 98 7.07 -16.73 6.09
CA SER A 98 7.60 -17.50 4.95
C SER A 98 6.83 -18.81 4.83
N PRO A 99 6.35 -19.15 3.64
CA PRO A 99 6.48 -18.42 2.37
C PRO A 99 5.59 -17.16 2.29
N ARG A 100 5.89 -16.30 1.35
CA ARG A 100 5.07 -15.14 0.97
C ARG A 100 4.56 -15.32 -0.44
N ALA A 101 3.44 -14.65 -0.75
CA ALA A 101 2.99 -14.45 -2.12
C ALA A 101 3.25 -13.00 -2.54
N VAL A 102 3.59 -12.78 -3.81
CA VAL A 102 3.82 -11.47 -4.41
C VAL A 102 2.86 -11.22 -5.57
N VAL A 103 2.29 -10.03 -5.63
CA VAL A 103 1.42 -9.59 -6.72
C VAL A 103 2.30 -9.12 -7.88
N VAL A 104 2.11 -9.69 -9.07
CA VAL A 104 2.90 -9.41 -10.28
C VAL A 104 2.08 -8.75 -11.40
N SER A 105 0.81 -8.44 -11.14
CA SER A 105 -0.05 -7.64 -12.02
C SER A 105 -0.33 -6.27 -11.43
N ASP A 106 -0.86 -5.34 -12.24
CA ASP A 106 -1.22 -3.99 -11.75
C ASP A 106 -2.13 -4.05 -10.52
N ARG A 107 -3.16 -4.89 -10.60
CA ARG A 107 -4.19 -5.05 -9.56
C ARG A 107 -4.59 -6.51 -9.43
N LEU A 108 -4.81 -6.93 -8.19
CA LEU A 108 -5.43 -8.21 -7.86
C LEU A 108 -6.56 -7.95 -6.87
N ALA A 109 -7.80 -7.99 -7.36
CA ALA A 109 -8.97 -7.93 -6.49
C ALA A 109 -9.08 -9.25 -5.72
N ILE A 110 -9.09 -9.16 -4.40
CA ILE A 110 -9.33 -10.29 -3.50
C ILE A 110 -10.83 -10.45 -3.25
N ASN A 111 -11.50 -9.32 -3.08
CA ASN A 111 -12.95 -9.20 -2.98
C ASN A 111 -13.37 -7.76 -3.32
N ASP A 112 -14.64 -7.39 -3.08
CA ASP A 112 -15.19 -6.07 -3.39
C ASP A 112 -14.51 -4.91 -2.61
N THR A 113 -13.79 -5.21 -1.53
CA THR A 113 -13.21 -4.20 -0.64
C THR A 113 -11.68 -4.19 -0.62
N ILE A 114 -11.03 -5.28 -1.03
CA ILE A 114 -9.58 -5.44 -0.97
C ILE A 114 -9.02 -5.67 -2.37
N THR A 115 -8.21 -4.74 -2.81
CA THR A 115 -7.41 -4.85 -4.03
C THR A 115 -5.94 -4.73 -3.66
N LEU A 116 -5.19 -5.80 -3.89
CA LEU A 116 -3.73 -5.77 -3.76
C LEU A 116 -3.11 -5.18 -5.02
N ARG A 117 -1.96 -4.55 -4.85
CA ARG A 117 -1.27 -3.85 -5.93
C ARG A 117 0.02 -4.54 -6.30
N TRP A 118 0.50 -4.28 -7.48
CA TRP A 118 1.79 -4.74 -7.98
C TRP A 118 2.92 -4.53 -6.97
N GLY A 119 3.77 -5.52 -6.79
CA GLY A 119 4.85 -5.52 -5.80
C GLY A 119 4.41 -5.73 -4.34
N THR A 120 3.09 -5.86 -4.08
CA THR A 120 2.62 -6.17 -2.73
C THR A 120 2.98 -7.61 -2.34
N HIS A 121 3.58 -7.76 -1.16
CA HIS A 121 3.85 -9.06 -0.53
C HIS A 121 2.86 -9.31 0.59
N VAL A 122 2.28 -10.52 0.60
CA VAL A 122 1.40 -10.99 1.68
C VAL A 122 1.84 -12.36 2.19
N PRO A 123 1.60 -12.69 3.46
CA PRO A 123 1.82 -14.06 3.95
C PRO A 123 1.05 -15.08 3.13
N LEU A 124 1.73 -16.13 2.68
CA LEU A 124 1.14 -17.26 1.97
C LEU A 124 0.91 -18.39 2.98
N LEU A 125 -0.35 -18.71 3.26
CA LEU A 125 -0.74 -19.74 4.23
C LEU A 125 -0.70 -21.13 3.60
N SER A 126 -1.17 -21.23 2.35
CA SER A 126 -1.07 -22.46 1.55
C SER A 126 -1.20 -22.16 0.08
N VAL A 127 -0.74 -23.07 -0.78
CA VAL A 127 -0.95 -23.06 -2.22
C VAL A 127 -1.33 -24.46 -2.68
N ASP A 128 -2.32 -24.52 -3.55
CA ASP A 128 -2.78 -25.74 -4.18
C ASP A 128 -3.00 -25.49 -5.67
N ALA A 129 -2.64 -26.44 -6.52
CA ALA A 129 -2.69 -26.26 -7.98
C ALA A 129 -4.12 -26.10 -8.50
N GLN A 130 -5.12 -26.64 -7.81
CA GLN A 130 -6.53 -26.58 -8.22
C GLN A 130 -7.31 -25.52 -7.43
N ALA A 131 -7.04 -25.38 -6.12
CA ALA A 131 -7.73 -24.43 -5.25
C ALA A 131 -7.11 -23.01 -5.29
N GLY A 132 -5.85 -22.87 -5.72
CA GLY A 132 -5.14 -21.59 -5.78
C GLY A 132 -4.36 -21.27 -4.52
N PHE A 133 -4.45 -20.03 -4.06
CA PHE A 133 -3.65 -19.47 -2.97
C PHE A 133 -4.53 -19.17 -1.76
N ARG A 134 -4.04 -19.50 -0.56
CA ARG A 134 -4.60 -19.00 0.68
C ARG A 134 -3.63 -18.01 1.28
N ILE A 135 -4.05 -16.75 1.39
CA ILE A 135 -3.19 -15.63 1.83
C ILE A 135 -3.77 -14.95 3.07
N LEU A 136 -2.92 -14.22 3.80
CA LEU A 136 -3.36 -13.36 4.90
C LEU A 136 -3.31 -11.90 4.43
N ALA A 137 -4.45 -11.22 4.41
CA ALA A 137 -4.54 -9.82 3.99
C ALA A 137 -5.19 -8.94 5.07
N PRO A 138 -4.82 -7.63 5.15
CA PRO A 138 -5.40 -6.70 6.09
C PRO A 138 -6.82 -6.31 5.67
N THR A 139 -7.70 -6.18 6.67
CA THR A 139 -9.07 -5.67 6.56
C THR A 139 -9.30 -4.54 7.55
N ALA A 140 -10.46 -3.87 7.48
CA ALA A 140 -10.85 -2.87 8.48
C ALA A 140 -10.89 -3.43 9.91
N ASP A 141 -11.10 -4.75 10.08
CA ASP A 141 -11.20 -5.41 11.38
C ASP A 141 -9.90 -6.13 11.81
N GLY A 142 -8.82 -6.03 11.03
CA GLY A 142 -7.56 -6.73 11.27
C GLY A 142 -7.16 -7.65 10.12
N MET A 143 -6.22 -8.56 10.36
CA MET A 143 -5.73 -9.49 9.34
C MET A 143 -6.64 -10.72 9.23
N LYS A 144 -7.07 -11.07 8.01
CA LYS A 144 -7.93 -12.23 7.75
C LYS A 144 -7.37 -13.08 6.61
N PRO A 145 -7.61 -14.42 6.66
CA PRO A 145 -7.27 -15.29 5.55
C PRO A 145 -8.27 -15.14 4.39
N PHE A 146 -7.77 -15.23 3.17
CA PHE A 146 -8.55 -15.19 1.93
C PHE A 146 -8.09 -16.29 0.98
N ASP A 147 -9.05 -16.93 0.32
CA ASP A 147 -8.79 -17.88 -0.74
C ASP A 147 -8.85 -17.13 -2.09
N VAL A 148 -7.77 -17.23 -2.86
CA VAL A 148 -7.61 -16.61 -4.16
C VAL A 148 -7.52 -17.72 -5.20
N PRO A 149 -8.46 -17.81 -6.14
CA PRO A 149 -8.43 -18.81 -7.20
C PRO A 149 -7.09 -18.82 -7.96
N PRO A 150 -6.75 -19.89 -8.67
CA PRO A 150 -5.55 -19.95 -9.49
C PRO A 150 -5.47 -18.74 -10.44
N THR A 151 -4.38 -18.02 -10.42
CA THR A 151 -4.18 -16.79 -11.20
C THR A 151 -2.72 -16.58 -11.52
N ASP A 152 -2.45 -15.95 -12.67
CA ASP A 152 -1.12 -15.50 -13.05
C ASP A 152 -0.71 -14.18 -12.36
N SER A 153 -1.63 -13.52 -11.68
CA SER A 153 -1.39 -12.26 -10.98
C SER A 153 -0.71 -12.40 -9.62
N LEU A 154 -0.65 -13.61 -9.07
CA LEU A 154 -0.05 -13.91 -7.77
C LEU A 154 0.99 -15.03 -7.91
N ARG A 155 2.15 -14.86 -7.31
CA ARG A 155 3.24 -15.84 -7.34
C ARG A 155 3.69 -16.19 -5.92
N GLN A 156 4.11 -17.43 -5.73
CA GLN A 156 4.77 -17.83 -4.48
C GLN A 156 6.22 -17.34 -4.50
N GLY A 157 6.57 -16.52 -3.53
CA GLY A 157 7.89 -15.93 -3.38
C GLY A 157 8.17 -14.78 -4.37
N PRO A 158 9.27 -14.06 -4.16
CA PRO A 158 9.74 -13.04 -5.08
C PRO A 158 10.18 -13.65 -6.41
N LEU A 159 10.04 -12.89 -7.47
CA LEU A 159 10.58 -13.28 -8.77
C LEU A 159 12.12 -13.22 -8.76
N PRO A 160 12.81 -14.10 -9.50
CA PRO A 160 14.24 -13.92 -9.71
C PRO A 160 14.54 -12.57 -10.35
N LEU A 161 15.47 -11.80 -9.77
CA LEU A 161 15.91 -10.51 -10.30
C LEU A 161 16.75 -10.72 -11.55
N THR A 162 16.10 -10.79 -12.71
CA THR A 162 16.75 -10.93 -14.02
C THR A 162 16.31 -9.79 -14.93
N ARG A 163 17.15 -9.43 -15.90
CA ARG A 163 16.78 -8.43 -16.93
C ARG A 163 15.45 -8.78 -17.60
N ARG A 164 15.25 -10.05 -17.95
CA ARG A 164 13.99 -10.51 -18.58
C ARG A 164 12.79 -10.18 -17.69
N ASN A 165 12.80 -10.59 -16.42
CA ASN A 165 11.69 -10.37 -15.51
C ASN A 165 11.44 -8.88 -15.27
N VAL A 166 12.51 -8.08 -15.07
CA VAL A 166 12.39 -6.63 -14.90
C VAL A 166 11.71 -6.00 -16.11
N PHE A 167 12.19 -6.27 -17.34
CA PHE A 167 11.58 -5.70 -18.54
C PHE A 167 10.17 -6.24 -18.80
N THR A 168 9.91 -7.53 -18.55
CA THR A 168 8.56 -8.10 -18.71
C THR A 168 7.56 -7.38 -17.83
N LEU A 169 7.88 -7.18 -16.54
CA LEU A 169 6.98 -6.48 -15.61
C LEU A 169 6.87 -4.98 -15.92
N ALA A 170 8.00 -4.33 -16.24
CA ALA A 170 7.97 -2.90 -16.57
C ALA A 170 7.15 -2.61 -17.83
N LEU A 171 7.32 -3.40 -18.90
CA LEU A 171 6.57 -3.24 -20.14
C LEU A 171 5.09 -3.63 -20.01
N ALA A 172 4.74 -4.52 -19.08
CA ALA A 172 3.33 -4.81 -18.77
C ALA A 172 2.58 -3.59 -18.20
N MET A 173 3.31 -2.57 -17.71
CA MET A 173 2.76 -1.30 -17.24
C MET A 173 2.82 -0.19 -18.30
N GLN A 174 3.22 -0.51 -19.53
CA GLN A 174 3.15 0.44 -20.64
C GLN A 174 1.71 0.93 -20.80
N ASP A 175 1.53 2.22 -21.07
CA ASP A 175 0.24 2.89 -21.18
C ASP A 175 -0.59 2.99 -19.88
N ALA A 176 -0.06 2.53 -18.74
CA ALA A 176 -0.69 2.79 -17.44
C ALA A 176 -0.69 4.29 -17.13
N PRO A 177 -1.79 4.85 -16.58
CA PRO A 177 -1.88 6.27 -16.32
C PRO A 177 -0.86 6.72 -15.27
N TYR A 178 -0.22 7.85 -15.54
CA TYR A 178 0.61 8.52 -14.55
C TYR A 178 -0.27 9.11 -13.44
N GLY A 179 0.14 8.94 -12.20
CA GLY A 179 -0.60 9.44 -11.04
C GLY A 179 0.33 10.01 -9.98
N TRP A 180 0.50 11.35 -9.97
CA TRP A 180 1.27 12.05 -8.94
C TRP A 180 0.79 11.68 -7.54
N GLY A 181 1.72 11.19 -6.66
CA GLY A 181 1.40 10.78 -5.30
C GLY A 181 0.31 9.70 -5.20
N GLY A 182 0.16 8.83 -6.20
CA GLY A 182 -0.83 7.76 -6.23
C GLY A 182 -2.22 8.20 -6.68
N ARG A 183 -2.36 9.38 -7.30
CA ARG A 183 -3.65 9.91 -7.75
C ARG A 183 -4.38 8.91 -8.65
N GLN A 184 -5.66 8.69 -8.36
CA GLN A 184 -6.55 7.78 -9.12
C GLN A 184 -6.00 6.35 -9.29
N GLY A 185 -5.16 5.91 -8.33
CA GLY A 185 -4.51 4.62 -8.39
C GLY A 185 -3.41 4.51 -9.45
N GLY A 186 -3.00 5.64 -10.07
CA GLY A 186 -1.83 5.71 -10.93
C GLY A 186 -0.51 5.68 -10.14
N ARG A 187 0.61 5.69 -10.85
CA ARG A 187 1.96 5.70 -10.27
C ARG A 187 2.73 6.90 -10.78
N ASP A 188 3.45 7.56 -9.91
CA ASP A 188 4.54 8.43 -10.31
C ASP A 188 5.83 7.60 -10.54
N CYS A 189 6.91 8.26 -10.94
CA CYS A 189 8.17 7.59 -11.26
C CYS A 189 8.75 6.81 -10.07
N SER A 190 8.64 7.35 -8.86
CA SER A 190 9.15 6.71 -7.65
C SER A 190 8.28 5.52 -7.23
N ARG A 191 6.96 5.65 -7.27
CA ARG A 191 6.06 4.54 -6.95
C ARG A 191 6.17 3.42 -7.97
N PHE A 192 6.35 3.73 -9.25
CA PHE A 192 6.61 2.72 -10.28
C PHE A 192 7.83 1.87 -9.93
N LEU A 193 8.94 2.51 -9.54
CA LEU A 193 10.16 1.78 -9.17
C LEU A 193 9.99 0.96 -7.89
N LEU A 194 9.29 1.49 -6.88
CA LEU A 194 9.02 0.75 -5.65
C LEU A 194 8.19 -0.51 -5.94
N ASP A 195 7.13 -0.40 -6.73
CA ASP A 195 6.27 -1.52 -7.08
C ASP A 195 6.99 -2.55 -7.97
N LEU A 196 7.78 -2.08 -8.96
CA LEU A 196 8.59 -2.95 -9.81
C LEU A 196 9.60 -3.75 -8.99
N LEU A 197 10.39 -3.06 -8.17
CA LEU A 197 11.43 -3.72 -7.36
C LEU A 197 10.82 -4.55 -6.23
N GLY A 198 9.64 -4.19 -5.76
CA GLY A 198 8.87 -4.98 -4.80
C GLY A 198 8.48 -6.37 -5.32
N ALA A 199 8.53 -6.63 -6.63
CA ALA A 199 8.24 -7.96 -7.18
C ALA A 199 9.44 -8.94 -7.05
N PHE A 200 10.63 -8.48 -6.66
CA PHE A 200 11.90 -9.20 -6.57
C PHE A 200 12.40 -9.23 -5.13
#